data_9403498663361eefe21b3dcc12ad0cb3
#
_entry.id   9403498663361eefe21b3dcc12ad0cb3
#
_cell.length_a   1.000
_cell.length_b   1.000
_cell.length_c   1.000
_cell.angle_alpha   90.00
_cell.angle_beta   90.00
_cell.angle_gamma   90.00
#
_symmetry.space_group_name_H-M   'P 1'
#
loop_
_entity.id
_entity.type
_entity.pdbx_description
1 polymer ?
#
loop_
_entity_poly.entity_id
_entity_poly.type
_entity_poly.pdbx_seq_one_letter_code
_entity_poly.pdbx_strand_id
1 'polypeptide(L)' 'MGDIYFSPTTVGFYFSEQERPDDAVEVSPEVEAFLRECVIWGADTFNVERDTAKVTYPPELNEYVSQYNAPTHYPEE' A
#
# COMPACT_ATOMS: atom_id res chain seq x y z
N MET A 1 2.43 19.34 -9.07
CA MET A 1 2.66 18.23 -8.58
C MET A 1 1.53 17.59 -8.07
N GLY A 2 1.15 16.58 -8.48
CA GLY A 2 -0.02 15.91 -8.07
C GLY A 2 0.22 15.14 -6.80
N ASP A 3 -0.68 15.28 -5.88
CA ASP A 3 -0.68 14.44 -4.71
C ASP A 3 -1.34 13.12 -5.08
N ILE A 4 -0.85 12.06 -4.48
CA ILE A 4 -1.39 10.73 -4.67
C ILE A 4 -2.05 10.28 -3.39
N TYR A 5 -3.23 9.68 -3.51
CA TYR A 5 -3.97 9.15 -2.38
C TYR A 5 -4.16 7.65 -2.61
N PHE A 6 -4.16 6.90 -1.53
CA PHE A 6 -4.39 5.46 -1.59
C PHE A 6 -5.57 5.10 -0.71
N SER A 7 -6.50 4.32 -1.25
CA SER A 7 -7.65 3.84 -0.48
C SER A 7 -7.41 2.37 -0.13
N PRO A 8 -7.25 2.04 1.15
CA PRO A 8 -7.05 0.63 1.51
C PRO A 8 -8.28 -0.23 1.28
N THR A 9 -9.46 0.37 1.27
CA THR A 9 -10.67 -0.41 1.06
C THR A 9 -10.81 -0.85 -0.39
N THR A 10 -10.59 0.08 -1.33
CA THR A 10 -10.71 -0.27 -2.74
C THR A 10 -9.38 -0.72 -3.34
N VAL A 11 -8.30 -0.55 -2.59
CA VAL A 11 -6.94 -0.88 -3.04
C VAL A 11 -6.66 -0.14 -4.34
N GLY A 12 -6.89 1.17 -4.32
CA GLY A 12 -6.72 1.98 -5.51
C GLY A 12 -5.98 3.26 -5.23
N PHE A 13 -5.36 3.78 -6.27
CA PHE A 13 -4.62 5.04 -6.21
C PHE A 13 -5.42 6.12 -6.91
N TYR A 14 -5.46 7.30 -6.31
CA TYR A 14 -6.24 8.41 -6.84
C TYR A 14 -5.40 9.67 -6.81
N PHE A 15 -5.60 10.53 -7.79
CA PHE A 15 -4.96 11.83 -7.79
C PHE A 15 -5.84 12.82 -7.04
N SER A 16 -5.23 13.92 -6.62
CA SER A 16 -5.95 14.90 -5.82
C SER A 16 -7.15 15.49 -6.55
N GLU A 17 -7.14 15.48 -7.88
CA GLU A 17 -8.24 16.03 -8.65
C GLU A 17 -9.35 15.04 -8.89
N GLN A 18 -9.16 13.79 -8.55
CA GLN A 18 -10.17 12.77 -8.78
C GLN A 18 -11.07 12.65 -7.57
N GLU A 19 -12.29 12.20 -7.82
CA GLU A 19 -13.13 11.79 -6.73
C GLU A 19 -12.53 10.55 -6.10
N ARG A 20 -12.54 10.53 -4.78
CA ARG A 20 -11.91 9.39 -4.10
C ARG A 20 -12.74 9.02 -2.88
N PRO A 21 -12.60 7.77 -2.41
CA PRO A 21 -13.31 7.34 -1.21
C PRO A 21 -12.87 8.15 0.01
N ASP A 22 -13.73 8.16 1.02
CA ASP A 22 -13.44 8.91 2.24
C ASP A 22 -12.24 8.36 2.97
N ASP A 23 -11.91 7.10 2.79
CA ASP A 23 -10.78 6.50 3.49
C ASP A 23 -9.47 6.66 2.74
N ALA A 24 -9.46 7.38 1.64
CA ALA A 24 -8.22 7.60 0.90
C ALA A 24 -7.28 8.47 1.72
N VAL A 25 -6.01 8.10 1.75
CA VAL A 25 -4.99 8.77 2.54
C VAL A 25 -3.92 9.28 1.60
N GLU A 26 -3.51 10.52 1.80
CA GLU A 26 -2.42 11.06 1.01
C GLU A 26 -1.13 10.32 1.36
N VAL A 27 -0.36 9.94 0.36
CA VAL A 27 0.87 9.18 0.57
C VAL A 27 2.00 9.84 -0.19
N SER A 28 3.21 9.70 0.34
CA SER A 28 4.40 10.20 -0.34
C SER A 28 4.70 9.33 -1.55
N PRO A 29 5.53 9.84 -2.48
CA PRO A 29 5.92 9.02 -3.64
C PRO A 29 6.59 7.71 -3.24
N GLU A 30 7.35 7.72 -2.15
CA GLU A 30 7.99 6.51 -1.68
C GLU A 30 6.97 5.50 -1.18
N VAL A 31 5.98 5.97 -0.43
CA VAL A 31 4.92 5.09 0.06
C VAL A 31 4.10 4.57 -1.11
N GLU A 32 3.85 5.42 -2.10
CA GLU A 32 3.12 4.98 -3.28
C GLU A 32 3.84 3.82 -3.97
N ALA A 33 5.14 3.96 -4.17
CA ALA A 33 5.91 2.90 -4.83
C ALA A 33 5.87 1.62 -4.01
N PHE A 34 6.00 1.75 -2.69
CA PHE A 34 5.92 0.60 -1.81
C PHE A 34 4.57 -0.11 -1.93
N LEU A 35 3.49 0.67 -1.93
CA LEU A 35 2.15 0.08 -1.98
C LEU A 35 1.88 -0.60 -3.31
N ARG A 36 2.34 -0.02 -4.41
CA ARG A 36 2.16 -0.65 -5.71
C ARG A 36 2.85 -2.01 -5.74
N GLU A 37 4.03 -2.08 -5.16
CA GLU A 37 4.74 -3.34 -5.10
C GLU A 37 3.99 -4.35 -4.23
N CYS A 38 3.47 -3.92 -3.10
CA CYS A 38 2.72 -4.82 -2.22
C CYS A 38 1.48 -5.37 -2.91
N VAL A 39 0.81 -4.56 -3.71
CA VAL A 39 -0.35 -5.03 -4.46
C VAL A 39 0.05 -6.13 -5.42
N ILE A 40 1.18 -5.96 -6.10
CA ILE A 40 1.68 -6.96 -7.02
C ILE A 40 2.00 -8.26 -6.28
N TRP A 41 2.54 -8.17 -5.07
CA TRP A 41 2.85 -9.34 -4.27
C TRP A 41 1.59 -10.04 -3.76
N GLY A 42 0.47 -9.35 -3.68
CA GLY A 42 -0.77 -9.97 -3.26
C GLY A 42 -1.24 -9.60 -1.87
N ALA A 43 -0.77 -8.49 -1.32
CA ALA A 43 -1.22 -8.05 -0.01
C ALA A 43 -2.72 -7.81 -0.02
N ASP A 44 -3.39 -8.13 1.08
CA ASP A 44 -4.82 -7.96 1.15
C ASP A 44 -5.27 -6.99 2.23
N THR A 45 -4.40 -6.59 3.14
CA THR A 45 -4.77 -5.64 4.18
C THR A 45 -3.70 -4.56 4.23
N PHE A 46 -4.14 -3.31 4.27
CA PHE A 46 -3.23 -2.18 4.23
C PHE A 46 -3.51 -1.24 5.38
N ASN A 47 -2.44 -0.81 6.03
CA ASN A 47 -2.51 0.21 7.07
C ASN A 47 -1.56 1.31 6.62
N VAL A 48 -2.10 2.42 6.15
CA VAL A 48 -1.34 3.40 5.39
C VAL A 48 -1.41 4.76 6.07
N GLU A 49 -0.27 5.41 6.14
CA GLU A 49 -0.18 6.81 6.55
C GLU A 49 0.63 7.55 5.50
N ARG A 50 0.78 8.83 5.70
CA ARG A 50 1.42 9.64 4.68
C ARG A 50 2.83 9.16 4.36
N ASP A 51 3.62 8.89 5.39
CA ASP A 51 5.02 8.54 5.21
C ASP A 51 5.34 7.12 5.63
N THR A 52 4.35 6.37 6.07
CA THR A 52 4.58 5.00 6.52
C THR A 52 3.45 4.13 6.01
N ALA A 53 3.73 2.85 5.90
CA ALA A 53 2.72 1.90 5.46
C ALA A 53 3.07 0.52 5.99
N LYS A 54 2.05 -0.28 6.20
CA LYS A 54 2.25 -1.64 6.65
C LYS A 54 1.17 -2.47 6.00
N VAL A 55 1.54 -3.65 5.52
CA VAL A 55 0.59 -4.51 4.83
C VAL A 55 0.62 -5.90 5.45
N THR A 56 -0.48 -6.61 5.25
CA THR A 56 -0.61 -7.99 5.70
C THR A 56 -1.02 -8.83 4.50
N TYR A 57 -0.48 -10.03 4.43
CA TYR A 57 -0.78 -10.94 3.34
C TYR A 57 -1.71 -12.03 3.83
N PRO A 58 -2.52 -12.62 2.93
CA PRO A 58 -3.40 -13.71 3.35
C PRO A 58 -2.58 -14.93 3.78
N PRO A 59 -3.16 -15.80 4.62
CA PRO A 59 -2.41 -16.94 5.12
C PRO A 59 -1.87 -17.86 4.04
N GLU A 60 -2.57 -17.98 2.92
CA GLU A 60 -2.10 -18.87 1.88
C GLU A 60 -0.84 -18.36 1.20
N LEU A 61 -0.49 -17.09 1.41
CA LEU A 61 0.74 -16.53 0.85
C LEU A 61 1.88 -16.43 1.85
N ASN A 62 1.67 -16.86 3.09
CA ASN A 62 2.68 -16.69 4.13
C ASN A 62 4.00 -17.33 3.76
N GLU A 63 3.98 -18.56 3.25
CA GLU A 63 5.21 -19.22 2.86
C GLU A 63 5.91 -18.45 1.75
N TYR A 64 5.13 -18.02 0.78
CA TYR A 64 5.66 -17.28 -0.35
C TYR A 64 6.31 -15.98 0.10
N VAL A 65 5.61 -15.25 0.97
CA VAL A 65 6.11 -13.99 1.50
C VAL A 65 7.42 -14.20 2.25
N SER A 66 7.48 -15.24 3.08
CA SER A 66 8.66 -15.53 3.85
C SER A 66 9.83 -15.95 2.96
N GLN A 67 9.54 -16.77 1.97
CA GLN A 67 10.56 -17.31 1.10
C GLN A 67 11.21 -16.23 0.24
N TYR A 68 10.41 -15.29 -0.24
CA TYR A 68 10.90 -14.27 -1.17
C TYR A 68 11.05 -12.89 -0.55
N ASN A 69 10.87 -12.78 0.75
CA ASN A 69 11.05 -11.50 1.46
C ASN A 69 10.19 -10.40 0.87
N ALA A 70 8.91 -10.69 0.70
CA ALA A 70 8.00 -9.69 0.18
C ALA A 70 7.95 -8.49 1.13
N PRO A 71 7.73 -7.29 0.63
CA PRO A 71 7.69 -6.12 1.48
C PRO A 71 6.48 -6.16 2.41
N THR A 72 6.67 -5.76 3.66
CA THR A 72 5.58 -5.76 4.63
C THR A 72 5.37 -4.41 5.30
N HIS A 73 6.37 -3.57 5.31
CA HIS A 73 6.20 -2.25 5.94
C HIS A 73 7.20 -1.27 5.37
N TYR A 74 6.87 -0.02 5.48
CA TYR A 74 7.73 1.06 5.00
C TYR A 74 7.70 2.19 6.04
N PRO A 75 8.85 2.73 6.39
CA PRO A 75 10.18 2.32 5.93
C PRO A 75 10.55 0.97 6.50
N GLU A 76 11.40 0.29 5.74
CA GLU A 76 11.84 -0.98 6.16
C GLU A 76 12.83 -0.76 7.24
N GLU A 77 12.76 -1.34 8.32
CA GLU A 77 13.69 -0.91 9.26
C GLU A 77 13.79 -1.68 10.37
#